data_12f3c4f7ae40a0c1f36758ff96bba51e
#
_entry.id   12f3c4f7ae40a0c1f36758ff96bba51e
#
_cell.length_a   1.000
_cell.length_b   1.000
_cell.length_c   1.000
_cell.angle_alpha   90.00
_cell.angle_beta   90.00
_cell.angle_gamma   90.00
#
_symmetry.space_group_name_H-M   'P 1'
#
loop_
_entity.id
_entity.type
_entity.pdbx_description
1 polymer ?
#
loop_
_entity_poly.entity_id
_entity_poly.type
_entity_poly.pdbx_seq_one_letter_code
_entity_poly.pdbx_strand_id
1 'polypeptide(L)'
;MKQAPLPQKKILITSNNNNKYSVEIFDESNSLNIFIKTIDKIPSISYNKKFSLEDIKQLNKYFLSCTNISEVYVLLEPFIQNTDNLRLIEETNEINLIINISFPSPQIIFKIKSYTKNMNESINELYEIINKQNNIINKQNIQLNELRNEIKEKPIGIIEKNNILFDVYNKEQFKENNYCWYDILIKKVCKKK
;
A
#
# COMPACT_ATOMS: atom_id res chain seq x y z
N MET A 1 -10.35 -37.20 1.97
CA MET A 1 -10.84 -35.85 2.24
C MET A 1 -9.74 -34.87 1.86
N LYS A 2 -9.96 -33.96 0.89
CA LYS A 2 -8.99 -32.87 0.61
C LYS A 2 -9.16 -31.85 1.74
N GLN A 3 -8.12 -31.66 2.57
CA GLN A 3 -8.07 -30.57 3.52
C GLN A 3 -8.18 -29.23 2.75
N ALA A 4 -9.02 -28.33 3.24
CA ALA A 4 -9.07 -26.97 2.70
C ALA A 4 -7.67 -26.34 2.86
N PRO A 5 -7.18 -25.58 1.86
CA PRO A 5 -5.91 -24.87 1.99
C PRO A 5 -5.95 -23.95 3.21
N LEU A 6 -4.89 -24.02 4.01
CA LEU A 6 -4.72 -23.13 5.15
C LEU A 6 -4.69 -21.66 4.67
N PRO A 7 -5.26 -20.73 5.43
CA PRO A 7 -5.38 -19.34 5.01
C PRO A 7 -4.00 -18.73 4.77
N GLN A 8 -3.80 -18.16 3.57
CA GLN A 8 -2.61 -17.37 3.26
C GLN A 8 -2.55 -16.16 4.18
N LYS A 9 -1.48 -16.04 4.95
CA LYS A 9 -1.26 -14.88 5.81
C LYS A 9 -0.21 -13.97 5.19
N LYS A 10 -0.58 -12.71 5.02
CA LYS A 10 0.31 -11.66 4.55
C LYS A 10 0.84 -10.87 5.75
N ILE A 11 2.16 -10.79 5.87
CA ILE A 11 2.85 -10.13 6.96
C ILE A 11 3.67 -8.98 6.39
N LEU A 12 3.68 -7.84 7.06
CA LEU A 12 4.49 -6.67 6.69
C LEU A 12 5.71 -6.61 7.61
N ILE A 13 6.90 -6.61 7.00
CA ILE A 13 8.17 -6.60 7.73
C ILE A 13 9.09 -5.53 7.14
N THR A 14 9.83 -4.84 8.00
CA THR A 14 10.92 -3.94 7.59
C THR A 14 12.25 -4.68 7.69
N SER A 15 13.08 -4.61 6.65
CA SER A 15 14.39 -5.24 6.63
C SER A 15 15.45 -4.42 7.38
N ASN A 16 16.67 -4.99 7.50
CA ASN A 16 17.84 -4.30 8.03
C ASN A 16 18.22 -3.01 7.28
N ASN A 17 17.84 -2.89 6.00
CA ASN A 17 18.07 -1.71 5.17
C ASN A 17 16.88 -0.74 5.12
N ASN A 18 15.94 -0.86 6.05
CA ASN A 18 14.70 -0.06 6.14
C ASN A 18 13.74 -0.20 4.93
N ASN A 19 13.95 -1.18 4.06
CA ASN A 19 12.99 -1.48 3.00
C ASN A 19 11.80 -2.25 3.57
N LYS A 20 10.60 -1.96 3.09
CA LYS A 20 9.38 -2.65 3.51
C LYS A 20 9.05 -3.80 2.58
N TYR A 21 8.71 -4.92 3.18
CA TYR A 21 8.37 -6.16 2.49
C TYR A 21 7.03 -6.72 2.92
N SER A 22 6.35 -7.32 1.96
CA SER A 22 5.26 -8.26 2.20
C SER A 22 5.82 -9.67 2.18
N VAL A 23 5.60 -10.43 3.23
CA VAL A 23 5.99 -11.83 3.36
C VAL A 23 4.74 -12.68 3.41
N GLU A 24 4.67 -13.68 2.58
CA GLU A 24 3.58 -14.66 2.53
C GLU A 24 4.19 -16.05 2.68
N ILE A 25 3.70 -16.84 3.65
CA ILE A 25 4.12 -18.19 3.92
C ILE A 25 2.89 -19.08 3.88
N PHE A 26 2.90 -20.12 3.05
CA PHE A 26 1.75 -20.99 2.86
C PHE A 26 2.17 -22.40 2.45
N ASP A 27 1.32 -23.36 2.77
CA ASP A 27 1.43 -24.76 2.33
C ASP A 27 0.71 -24.91 0.98
N GLU A 28 1.44 -25.36 -0.02
CA GLU A 28 0.89 -25.65 -1.35
C GLU A 28 1.59 -26.89 -1.95
N SER A 29 0.79 -27.86 -2.41
CA SER A 29 1.28 -29.02 -3.16
C SER A 29 2.43 -29.76 -2.44
N ASN A 30 2.28 -29.97 -1.13
CA ASN A 30 3.25 -30.65 -0.28
C ASN A 30 4.63 -29.95 -0.19
N SER A 31 4.63 -28.62 -0.34
CA SER A 31 5.81 -27.76 -0.16
C SER A 31 5.46 -26.52 0.64
N LEU A 32 6.39 -26.06 1.47
CA LEU A 32 6.30 -24.75 2.12
C LEU A 32 6.76 -23.67 1.13
N ASN A 33 5.83 -22.81 0.74
CA ASN A 33 6.12 -21.70 -0.15
C ASN A 33 6.36 -20.44 0.66
N ILE A 34 7.46 -19.75 0.38
CA ILE A 34 7.77 -18.46 0.96
C ILE A 34 7.91 -17.46 -0.19
N PHE A 35 7.02 -16.47 -0.19
CA PHE A 35 7.02 -15.40 -1.15
C PHE A 35 7.23 -14.06 -0.44
N ILE A 36 8.23 -13.30 -0.89
CA ILE A 36 8.60 -12.00 -0.31
C ILE A 36 8.64 -10.99 -1.44
N LYS A 37 8.00 -9.83 -1.25
CA LYS A 37 7.92 -8.77 -2.25
C LYS A 37 8.17 -7.41 -1.62
N THR A 38 8.98 -6.54 -2.27
CA THR A 38 9.13 -5.15 -1.84
C THR A 38 7.83 -4.39 -2.03
N ILE A 39 7.50 -3.50 -1.08
CA ILE A 39 6.30 -2.66 -1.16
C ILE A 39 6.63 -1.30 -1.75
N ASP A 40 7.79 -0.75 -1.40
CA ASP A 40 8.16 0.65 -1.68
C ASP A 40 8.96 0.81 -2.97
N LYS A 41 9.28 -0.28 -3.69
CA LYS A 41 10.07 -0.24 -4.94
C LYS A 41 9.22 -0.54 -6.16
N ILE A 42 9.46 0.22 -7.23
CA ILE A 42 8.81 0.05 -8.53
C ILE A 42 9.90 -0.01 -9.62
N PRO A 43 10.02 -1.08 -10.41
CA PRO A 43 9.27 -2.34 -10.25
C PRO A 43 9.64 -3.05 -8.94
N SER A 44 8.68 -3.81 -8.40
CA SER A 44 8.92 -4.52 -7.15
C SER A 44 9.92 -5.67 -7.35
N ILE A 45 10.80 -5.86 -6.37
CA ILE A 45 11.69 -7.02 -6.31
C ILE A 45 10.93 -8.13 -5.58
N SER A 46 10.92 -9.32 -6.17
CA SER A 46 10.26 -10.49 -5.59
C SER A 46 11.28 -11.60 -5.32
N TYR A 47 11.06 -12.31 -4.24
CA TYR A 47 11.82 -13.48 -3.85
C TYR A 47 10.83 -14.60 -3.64
N ASN A 48 11.09 -15.78 -4.21
CA ASN A 48 10.21 -16.92 -4.09
C ASN A 48 11.02 -18.21 -3.96
N LYS A 49 10.64 -19.07 -3.02
CA LYS A 49 11.23 -20.38 -2.90
C LYS A 49 10.23 -21.36 -2.31
N LYS A 50 10.22 -22.55 -2.89
CA LYS A 50 9.50 -23.74 -2.39
C LYS A 50 10.49 -24.63 -1.67
N PHE A 51 10.11 -25.05 -0.48
CA PHE A 51 10.90 -25.97 0.34
C PHE A 51 10.14 -27.28 0.49
N SER A 52 10.80 -28.38 0.16
CA SER A 52 10.29 -29.72 0.47
C SER A 52 10.40 -30.02 1.98
N LEU A 53 9.75 -31.09 2.44
CA LEU A 53 9.87 -31.50 3.82
C LEU A 53 11.33 -31.86 4.18
N GLU A 54 12.06 -32.49 3.25
CA GLU A 54 13.47 -32.86 3.41
C GLU A 54 14.35 -31.61 3.54
N ASP A 55 14.14 -30.59 2.70
CA ASP A 55 14.86 -29.32 2.80
C ASP A 55 14.67 -28.67 4.18
N ILE A 56 13.44 -28.66 4.68
CA ILE A 56 13.11 -28.06 5.97
C ILE A 56 13.71 -28.84 7.13
N LYS A 57 13.69 -30.18 7.09
CA LYS A 57 14.34 -30.99 8.10
C LYS A 57 15.86 -30.77 8.15
N GLN A 58 16.49 -30.48 7.00
CA GLN A 58 17.90 -30.14 6.92
C GLN A 58 18.20 -28.74 7.47
N LEU A 59 17.26 -27.80 7.33
CA LEU A 59 17.44 -26.45 7.85
C LEU A 59 17.48 -26.40 9.36
N ASN A 60 16.63 -27.20 10.04
CA ASN A 60 16.55 -27.16 11.49
C ASN A 60 16.00 -28.44 12.09
N LYS A 61 16.66 -28.93 13.14
CA LYS A 61 16.25 -30.13 13.90
C LYS A 61 14.84 -30.02 14.49
N TYR A 62 14.32 -28.83 14.65
CA TYR A 62 12.96 -28.56 15.12
C TYR A 62 11.88 -29.28 14.29
N PHE A 63 12.14 -29.53 13.02
CA PHE A 63 11.19 -30.15 12.10
C PHE A 63 11.39 -31.68 11.89
N LEU A 64 12.34 -32.32 12.59
CA LEU A 64 12.62 -33.74 12.38
C LEU A 64 11.44 -34.65 12.66
N SER A 65 10.56 -34.25 13.59
CA SER A 65 9.34 -35.00 13.94
C SER A 65 8.20 -34.84 12.95
N CYS A 66 8.25 -33.81 12.08
CA CYS A 66 7.17 -33.57 11.12
C CYS A 66 7.14 -34.67 10.05
N THR A 67 5.95 -35.12 9.73
CA THR A 67 5.70 -36.15 8.70
C THR A 67 5.23 -35.55 7.38
N ASN A 68 4.74 -34.30 7.40
CA ASN A 68 4.25 -33.59 6.25
C ASN A 68 4.44 -32.07 6.42
N ILE A 69 4.23 -31.31 5.34
CA ILE A 69 4.40 -29.84 5.30
C ILE A 69 3.36 -29.12 6.15
N SER A 70 2.15 -29.61 6.22
CA SER A 70 1.10 -28.98 7.02
C SER A 70 1.47 -28.97 8.51
N GLU A 71 2.13 -30.03 9.02
CA GLU A 71 2.66 -30.05 10.38
C GLU A 71 3.76 -29.00 10.58
N VAL A 72 4.64 -28.83 9.59
CA VAL A 72 5.66 -27.77 9.61
C VAL A 72 5.01 -26.39 9.69
N TYR A 73 3.98 -26.13 8.87
CA TYR A 73 3.28 -24.86 8.87
C TYR A 73 2.62 -24.58 10.22
N VAL A 74 1.93 -25.57 10.80
CA VAL A 74 1.31 -25.47 12.13
C VAL A 74 2.35 -25.15 13.22
N LEU A 75 3.53 -25.75 13.16
CA LEU A 75 4.63 -25.46 14.09
C LEU A 75 5.21 -24.06 13.91
N LEU A 76 5.24 -23.52 12.68
CA LEU A 76 5.73 -22.18 12.40
C LEU A 76 4.69 -21.09 12.73
N GLU A 77 3.41 -21.42 12.66
CA GLU A 77 2.33 -20.44 12.75
C GLU A 77 2.41 -19.50 13.97
N PRO A 78 2.68 -19.98 15.21
CA PRO A 78 2.79 -19.11 16.38
C PRO A 78 3.92 -18.09 16.27
N PHE A 79 5.02 -18.43 15.59
CA PHE A 79 6.15 -17.54 15.40
C PHE A 79 5.91 -16.55 14.26
N ILE A 80 5.20 -16.97 13.21
CA ILE A 80 4.82 -16.12 12.08
C ILE A 80 3.76 -15.10 12.51
N GLN A 81 2.94 -15.42 13.49
CA GLN A 81 1.91 -14.51 13.99
C GLN A 81 2.47 -13.30 14.72
N ASN A 82 3.62 -13.43 15.36
CA ASN A 82 4.30 -12.34 16.03
C ASN A 82 5.45 -11.82 15.16
N THR A 83 5.27 -10.62 14.60
CA THR A 83 6.27 -9.97 13.73
C THR A 83 7.62 -9.74 14.42
N ASP A 84 7.67 -9.65 15.75
CA ASP A 84 8.91 -9.48 16.52
C ASP A 84 9.82 -10.70 16.42
N ASN A 85 9.25 -11.86 16.10
CA ASN A 85 10.01 -13.09 15.86
C ASN A 85 10.60 -13.17 14.45
N LEU A 86 10.23 -12.24 13.57
CA LEU A 86 10.61 -12.27 12.17
C LEU A 86 11.62 -11.18 11.85
N ARG A 87 12.68 -11.54 11.13
CA ARG A 87 13.66 -10.58 10.61
C ARG A 87 13.98 -10.87 9.16
N LEU A 88 14.17 -9.81 8.37
CA LEU A 88 14.64 -9.89 7.00
C LEU A 88 16.03 -9.26 6.91
N ILE A 89 16.98 -10.02 6.37
CA ILE A 89 18.33 -9.54 6.06
C ILE A 89 18.51 -9.60 4.56
N GLU A 90 18.73 -8.43 3.95
CA GLU A 90 19.00 -8.32 2.52
C GLU A 90 20.48 -8.58 2.22
N GLU A 91 20.74 -9.42 1.24
CA GLU A 91 22.04 -9.64 0.62
C GLU A 91 21.98 -9.28 -0.86
N THR A 92 23.09 -9.33 -1.58
CA THR A 92 23.20 -8.81 -2.96
C THR A 92 22.16 -9.40 -3.93
N ASN A 93 21.88 -10.71 -3.85
CA ASN A 93 20.96 -11.43 -4.74
C ASN A 93 20.02 -12.38 -4.00
N GLU A 94 20.00 -12.31 -2.69
CA GLU A 94 19.13 -13.15 -1.87
C GLU A 94 18.60 -12.38 -0.67
N ILE A 95 17.58 -12.91 -0.05
CA ILE A 95 17.03 -12.42 1.19
C ILE A 95 16.94 -13.56 2.18
N ASN A 96 17.37 -13.31 3.41
CA ASN A 96 17.30 -14.27 4.49
C ASN A 96 16.09 -13.92 5.37
N LEU A 97 15.08 -14.79 5.39
CA LEU A 97 14.01 -14.74 6.37
C LEU A 97 14.43 -15.50 7.60
N ILE A 98 14.59 -14.83 8.72
CA ILE A 98 14.97 -15.41 10.00
C ILE A 98 13.73 -15.45 10.88
N ILE A 99 13.43 -16.65 11.40
CA ILE A 99 12.37 -16.87 12.36
C ILE A 99 13.01 -17.25 13.70
N ASN A 100 12.81 -16.42 14.72
CA ASN A 100 13.29 -16.70 16.06
C ASN A 100 12.34 -17.68 16.77
N ILE A 101 12.90 -18.78 17.26
CA ILE A 101 12.21 -19.80 18.05
C ILE A 101 12.96 -20.01 19.37
N SER A 102 12.24 -20.28 20.45
CA SER A 102 12.86 -20.29 21.79
C SER A 102 13.67 -21.55 22.08
N PHE A 103 13.39 -22.70 21.44
CA PHE A 103 14.04 -24.01 21.68
C PHE A 103 13.59 -25.02 20.60
N PRO A 104 14.40 -25.99 20.13
CA PRO A 104 15.78 -26.33 20.59
C PRO A 104 16.87 -25.55 19.87
N SER A 105 16.54 -24.74 18.88
CA SER A 105 17.47 -23.90 18.13
C SER A 105 16.93 -22.51 18.06
N PRO A 106 17.72 -21.48 18.39
CA PRO A 106 17.20 -20.12 18.54
C PRO A 106 16.66 -19.50 17.24
N GLN A 107 17.06 -20.02 16.09
CA GLN A 107 16.72 -19.43 14.80
C GLN A 107 16.54 -20.45 13.70
N ILE A 108 15.59 -20.19 12.81
CA ILE A 108 15.44 -20.86 11.52
C ILE A 108 15.74 -19.82 10.45
N ILE A 109 16.63 -20.14 9.50
CA ILE A 109 17.04 -19.23 8.45
C ILE A 109 16.64 -19.79 7.08
N PHE A 110 15.70 -19.12 6.41
CA PHE A 110 15.31 -19.45 5.06
C PHE A 110 16.05 -18.51 4.08
N LYS A 111 16.95 -19.08 3.29
CA LYS A 111 17.68 -18.37 2.24
C LYS A 111 16.90 -18.43 0.93
N ILE A 112 16.50 -17.29 0.42
CA ILE A 112 15.61 -17.16 -0.73
C ILE A 112 16.27 -16.25 -1.76
N LYS A 113 16.51 -16.79 -2.96
CA LYS A 113 17.09 -16.01 -4.06
C LYS A 113 16.07 -15.05 -4.67
N SER A 114 16.55 -13.94 -5.19
CA SER A 114 15.71 -13.01 -5.94
C SER A 114 15.11 -13.72 -7.15
N TYR A 115 13.82 -13.52 -7.35
CA TYR A 115 13.13 -13.92 -8.57
C TYR A 115 13.16 -12.74 -9.55
N THR A 116 13.89 -12.92 -10.64
CA THR A 116 13.90 -11.92 -11.70
C THR A 116 12.60 -12.05 -12.48
N LYS A 117 11.69 -11.10 -12.31
CA LYS A 117 10.49 -11.01 -13.14
C LYS A 117 10.87 -10.92 -14.60
N ASN A 118 10.14 -11.60 -15.45
CA ASN A 118 10.29 -11.39 -16.87
C ASN A 118 9.81 -9.97 -17.25
N MET A 119 10.22 -9.48 -18.41
CA MET A 119 9.92 -8.11 -18.85
C MET A 119 8.40 -7.85 -18.92
N ASN A 120 7.62 -8.84 -19.35
CA ASN A 120 6.17 -8.71 -19.46
C ASN A 120 5.49 -8.57 -18.09
N GLU A 121 5.93 -9.32 -17.08
CA GLU A 121 5.41 -9.19 -15.70
C GLU A 121 5.70 -7.80 -15.12
N SER A 122 6.91 -7.28 -15.38
CA SER A 122 7.28 -5.93 -14.95
C SER A 122 6.46 -4.85 -15.65
N ILE A 123 6.22 -5.00 -16.95
CA ILE A 123 5.37 -4.10 -17.75
C ILE A 123 3.92 -4.14 -17.22
N ASN A 124 3.36 -5.31 -16.99
CA ASN A 124 2.00 -5.43 -16.46
C ASN A 124 1.86 -4.76 -15.08
N GLU A 125 2.84 -4.93 -14.20
CA GLU A 125 2.84 -4.24 -12.90
C GLU A 125 2.84 -2.71 -13.05
N LEU A 126 3.64 -2.18 -13.98
CA LEU A 126 3.66 -0.74 -14.27
C LEU A 126 2.32 -0.25 -14.82
N TYR A 127 1.68 -1.01 -15.71
CA TYR A 127 0.34 -0.67 -16.21
C TYR A 127 -0.71 -0.62 -15.10
N GLU A 128 -0.70 -1.58 -14.18
CA GLU A 128 -1.61 -1.56 -13.03
C GLU A 128 -1.41 -0.31 -12.15
N ILE A 129 -0.17 0.08 -11.94
CA ILE A 129 0.17 1.27 -11.15
C ILE A 129 -0.31 2.54 -11.86
N ILE A 130 -0.06 2.66 -13.16
CA ILE A 130 -0.52 3.79 -13.98
C ILE A 130 -2.05 3.90 -13.92
N ASN A 131 -2.77 2.80 -14.06
CA ASN A 131 -4.22 2.79 -13.98
C ASN A 131 -4.73 3.24 -12.60
N LYS A 132 -4.09 2.80 -11.52
CA LYS A 132 -4.43 3.24 -10.15
C LYS A 132 -4.18 4.75 -9.97
N GLN A 133 -3.05 5.25 -10.47
CA GLN A 133 -2.73 6.68 -10.41
C GLN A 133 -3.72 7.52 -11.22
N ASN A 134 -4.08 7.10 -12.42
CA ASN A 134 -5.08 7.78 -13.25
C ASN A 134 -6.45 7.87 -12.55
N ASN A 135 -6.86 6.80 -11.86
CA ASN A 135 -8.09 6.81 -11.08
C ASN A 135 -8.04 7.81 -9.90
N ILE A 136 -6.89 7.94 -9.24
CA ILE A 136 -6.68 8.93 -8.17
C ILE A 136 -6.74 10.35 -8.75
N ILE A 137 -6.05 10.61 -9.85
CA ILE A 137 -6.04 11.90 -10.54
C ILE A 137 -7.46 12.30 -10.95
N ASN A 138 -8.23 11.38 -11.50
CA ASN A 138 -9.63 11.65 -11.89
C ASN A 138 -10.49 12.03 -10.68
N LYS A 139 -10.35 11.32 -9.54
CA LYS A 139 -11.06 11.68 -8.31
C LYS A 139 -10.65 13.05 -7.80
N GLN A 140 -9.35 13.37 -7.80
CA GLN A 140 -8.86 14.69 -7.39
C GLN A 140 -9.39 15.80 -8.30
N ASN A 141 -9.46 15.58 -9.62
CA ASN A 141 -10.01 16.55 -10.56
C ASN A 141 -11.50 16.81 -10.31
N ILE A 142 -12.28 15.79 -9.97
CA ILE A 142 -13.69 15.97 -9.58
C ILE A 142 -13.78 16.83 -8.33
N GLN A 143 -13.02 16.50 -7.28
CA GLN A 143 -13.01 17.28 -6.03
C GLN A 143 -12.58 18.74 -6.25
N LEU A 144 -11.56 18.95 -7.09
CA LEU A 144 -11.12 20.30 -7.44
C LEU A 144 -12.21 21.11 -8.17
N ASN A 145 -12.97 20.46 -9.05
CA ASN A 145 -14.08 21.12 -9.74
C ASN A 145 -15.24 21.43 -8.77
N GLU A 146 -15.55 20.53 -7.85
CA GLU A 146 -16.54 20.77 -6.80
C GLU A 146 -16.15 21.98 -5.92
N LEU A 147 -14.91 21.99 -5.40
CA LEU A 147 -14.38 23.12 -4.62
C LEU A 147 -14.38 24.43 -5.41
N ARG A 148 -14.03 24.38 -6.69
CA ARG A 148 -14.05 25.55 -7.57
C ARG A 148 -15.45 26.13 -7.74
N ASN A 149 -16.45 25.27 -7.84
CA ASN A 149 -17.84 25.68 -7.90
C ASN A 149 -18.32 26.26 -6.56
N GLU A 150 -17.98 25.64 -5.45
CA GLU A 150 -18.29 26.17 -4.11
C GLU A 150 -17.68 27.57 -3.90
N ILE A 151 -16.44 27.79 -4.34
CA ILE A 151 -15.78 29.11 -4.24
C ILE A 151 -16.48 30.16 -5.12
N LYS A 152 -16.96 29.78 -6.31
CA LYS A 152 -17.69 30.65 -7.18
C LYS A 152 -19.04 31.13 -6.60
N GLU A 153 -19.69 30.24 -5.83
CA GLU A 153 -20.99 30.53 -5.24
C GLU A 153 -20.90 31.30 -3.92
N LYS A 154 -19.75 31.22 -3.24
CA LYS A 154 -19.56 31.94 -1.97
C LYS A 154 -19.03 33.36 -2.19
N PRO A 155 -19.57 34.36 -1.49
CA PRO A 155 -18.98 35.69 -1.51
C PRO A 155 -17.59 35.64 -0.86
N ILE A 156 -16.61 36.33 -1.47
CA ILE A 156 -15.22 36.40 -0.96
C ILE A 156 -15.16 37.16 0.38
N GLY A 157 -16.17 37.99 0.66
CA GLY A 157 -16.27 38.74 1.89
C GLY A 157 -17.52 39.59 1.93
N ILE A 158 -17.75 40.19 3.08
CA ILE A 158 -18.84 41.13 3.30
C ILE A 158 -18.21 42.51 3.60
N ILE A 159 -18.56 43.53 2.83
CA ILE A 159 -18.13 44.88 3.08
C ILE A 159 -19.32 45.68 3.62
N GLU A 160 -19.16 46.23 4.81
CA GLU A 160 -20.13 47.14 5.39
C GLU A 160 -19.73 48.58 5.09
N LYS A 161 -20.62 49.30 4.47
CA LYS A 161 -20.46 50.73 4.22
C LYS A 161 -21.80 51.44 4.43
N ASN A 162 -21.81 52.40 5.33
CA ASN A 162 -23.02 53.17 5.67
C ASN A 162 -24.21 52.30 6.09
N ASN A 163 -23.96 51.31 6.97
CA ASN A 163 -24.93 50.29 7.44
C ASN A 163 -25.54 49.44 6.33
N ILE A 164 -24.78 49.22 5.27
CA ILE A 164 -25.20 48.40 4.14
C ILE A 164 -24.15 47.35 3.88
N LEU A 165 -24.59 46.06 3.96
CA LEU A 165 -23.76 44.89 3.69
C LEU A 165 -23.70 44.63 2.19
N PHE A 166 -22.48 44.36 1.70
CA PHE A 166 -22.23 43.99 0.31
C PHE A 166 -21.51 42.66 0.28
N ASP A 167 -22.05 41.67 -0.42
CA ASP A 167 -21.34 40.44 -0.73
C ASP A 167 -20.32 40.74 -1.83
N VAL A 168 -19.07 40.38 -1.56
CA VAL A 168 -17.97 40.51 -2.51
C VAL A 168 -17.71 39.16 -3.17
N TYR A 169 -18.04 39.09 -4.44
CA TYR A 169 -17.81 37.91 -5.27
C TYR A 169 -16.49 38.02 -6.03
N ASN A 170 -15.99 36.90 -6.57
CA ASN A 170 -14.79 36.95 -7.39
C ASN A 170 -15.05 37.70 -8.72
N LYS A 171 -13.96 38.16 -9.35
CA LYS A 171 -14.01 38.96 -10.56
C LYS A 171 -14.72 38.29 -11.75
N GLU A 172 -14.70 36.97 -11.83
CA GLU A 172 -15.31 36.20 -12.91
C GLU A 172 -16.84 36.23 -12.80
N GLN A 173 -17.37 36.03 -11.59
CA GLN A 173 -18.82 36.11 -11.34
C GLN A 173 -19.38 37.50 -11.62
N PHE A 174 -18.55 38.55 -11.43
CA PHE A 174 -18.93 39.90 -11.80
C PHE A 174 -19.06 40.11 -13.30
N LYS A 175 -18.16 39.50 -14.10
CA LYS A 175 -18.23 39.56 -15.57
C LYS A 175 -19.46 38.89 -16.12
N GLU A 176 -19.79 37.71 -15.63
CA GLU A 176 -20.97 36.94 -16.05
C GLU A 176 -22.29 37.66 -15.78
N ASN A 177 -22.32 38.47 -14.72
CA ASN A 177 -23.51 39.24 -14.34
C ASN A 177 -23.53 40.69 -14.88
N ASN A 178 -22.66 41.03 -15.83
CA ASN A 178 -22.53 42.37 -16.42
C ASN A 178 -22.25 43.48 -15.38
N TYR A 179 -21.46 43.20 -14.36
CA TYR A 179 -21.11 44.18 -13.33
C TYR A 179 -19.66 44.61 -13.43
N CYS A 180 -19.43 45.92 -13.46
CA CYS A 180 -18.09 46.49 -13.36
C CYS A 180 -17.64 46.58 -11.91
N TRP A 181 -16.32 46.56 -11.65
CA TRP A 181 -15.75 46.70 -10.30
C TRP A 181 -16.25 47.97 -9.57
N TYR A 182 -16.53 49.01 -10.32
CA TYR A 182 -17.11 50.27 -9.79
C TYR A 182 -18.56 50.11 -9.36
N ASP A 183 -19.30 49.19 -9.94
CA ASP A 183 -20.70 48.95 -9.63
C ASP A 183 -20.90 48.22 -8.30
N ILE A 184 -19.85 47.60 -7.73
CA ILE A 184 -19.91 47.01 -6.38
C ILE A 184 -20.24 48.07 -5.34
N LEU A 185 -19.65 49.25 -5.48
CA LEU A 185 -19.87 50.38 -4.58
C LEU A 185 -21.20 51.11 -4.84
N ILE A 186 -21.69 51.07 -6.07
CA ILE A 186 -22.86 51.84 -6.53
C ILE A 186 -24.14 51.02 -6.58
N LYS A 187 -24.02 49.70 -6.72
CA LYS A 187 -25.13 48.80 -7.04
C LYS A 187 -26.25 48.76 -6.04
N LYS A 188 -25.99 49.08 -4.80
CA LYS A 188 -27.04 49.15 -3.79
C LYS A 188 -27.94 50.35 -3.94
N VAL A 189 -27.45 51.41 -4.59
CA VAL A 189 -28.25 52.58 -4.88
C VAL A 189 -29.28 52.27 -5.97
N CYS A 190 -28.93 51.36 -6.92
CA CYS A 190 -29.80 51.02 -8.04
C CYS A 190 -30.86 49.95 -7.72
N LYS A 191 -30.66 49.09 -6.71
CA LYS A 191 -31.66 48.10 -6.30
C LYS A 191 -32.81 48.65 -5.42
N LYS A 192 -32.77 49.93 -5.08
CA LYS A 192 -33.79 50.63 -4.28
C LYS A 192 -34.70 51.55 -5.07
N LYS A 193 -34.74 51.44 -6.38
CA LYS A 193 -35.73 52.11 -7.23
C LYS A 193 -36.73 51.13 -7.80
#